data_133e3134722d8f301819f6ddd397806b
#
_entry.id   133e3134722d8f301819f6ddd397806b
#
_cell.length_a   1.000
_cell.length_b   1.000
_cell.length_c   1.000
_cell.angle_alpha   90.00
_cell.angle_beta   90.00
_cell.angle_gamma   90.00
#
_symmetry.space_group_name_H-M   'P 1'
#
loop_
_entity.id
_entity.type
_entity.pdbx_description
1 polymer ?
#
loop_
_entity_poly.entity_id
_entity_poly.type
_entity_poly.pdbx_seq_one_letter_code
_entity_poly.pdbx_strand_id
1 'polypeptide(L)'
;VSHFGLFDPVTKFSGLVETTEQFPQMLRQAFREATSGATAPVHLDLQGISANVIMESEADLEVKAEAQFTKRPAFRPEPSPEYVAAAARALASAERPIIVAGGGVTASEAQAEVVELAEKLSIPVATALNAKGTIPENHALAVGVPGTYSRACANRAVYEADLVLFIGSHTGSQVTTEWTIPAAGTRIVQ
;
A
#
# COMPACT_ATOMS: atom_id res chain seq x y z
N VAL A 1 6.72 7.44 31.63
CA VAL A 1 6.45 7.82 30.23
C VAL A 1 5.26 7.01 29.75
N SER A 2 4.26 7.65 29.16
CA SER A 2 3.12 6.94 28.56
C SER A 2 3.54 6.37 27.20
N HIS A 3 3.70 5.06 27.11
CA HIS A 3 3.98 4.38 25.85
C HIS A 3 2.79 4.54 24.90
N PHE A 4 1.57 4.39 25.39
CA PHE A 4 0.36 4.64 24.63
C PHE A 4 0.41 6.00 23.92
N GLY A 5 0.70 7.08 24.65
CA GLY A 5 0.80 8.42 24.07
C GLY A 5 1.95 8.61 23.09
N LEU A 6 3.00 7.79 23.14
CA LEU A 6 4.10 7.81 22.17
C LEU A 6 3.74 7.09 20.88
N PHE A 7 3.03 5.98 20.95
CA PHE A 7 2.74 5.14 19.80
C PHE A 7 1.44 5.49 19.06
N ASP A 8 0.47 6.08 19.76
CA ASP A 8 -0.82 6.46 19.17
C ASP A 8 -0.68 7.29 17.87
N PRO A 9 0.13 8.36 17.80
CA PRO A 9 0.25 9.18 16.60
C PRO A 9 1.03 8.53 15.44
N VAL A 10 1.74 7.41 15.68
CA VAL A 10 2.60 6.75 14.69
C VAL A 10 2.12 5.34 14.33
N THR A 11 0.99 4.91 14.88
CA THR A 11 0.37 3.61 14.60
C THR A 11 -1.06 3.77 14.12
N LYS A 12 -1.55 2.81 13.37
CA LYS A 12 -2.94 2.77 12.90
C LYS A 12 -3.93 2.47 14.03
N PHE A 13 -3.47 1.72 15.00
CA PHE A 13 -4.23 1.35 16.19
C PHE A 13 -3.27 1.25 17.37
N SER A 14 -3.63 1.84 18.49
CA SER A 14 -2.94 1.68 19.75
C SER A 14 -3.95 1.23 20.79
N GLY A 15 -3.69 0.12 21.45
CA GLY A 15 -4.56 -0.47 22.46
C GLY A 15 -3.86 -0.60 23.79
N LEU A 16 -4.60 -0.33 24.89
CA LEU A 16 -4.14 -0.53 26.25
C LEU A 16 -4.77 -1.80 26.79
N VAL A 17 -3.95 -2.77 27.18
CA VAL A 17 -4.37 -4.02 27.81
C VAL A 17 -4.25 -3.85 29.31
N GLU A 18 -5.38 -3.68 29.99
CA GLU A 18 -5.43 -3.42 31.43
C GLU A 18 -5.53 -4.71 32.25
N THR A 19 -6.14 -5.76 31.69
CA THR A 19 -6.28 -7.07 32.33
C THR A 19 -5.87 -8.19 31.40
N THR A 20 -5.50 -9.33 31.98
CA THR A 20 -5.07 -10.51 31.22
C THR A 20 -6.17 -11.03 30.30
N GLU A 21 -7.42 -10.98 30.75
CA GLU A 21 -8.60 -11.46 30.01
C GLU A 21 -8.88 -10.65 28.74
N GLN A 22 -8.44 -9.38 28.70
CA GLN A 22 -8.57 -8.53 27.53
C GLN A 22 -7.57 -8.88 26.41
N PHE A 23 -6.43 -9.49 26.76
CA PHE A 23 -5.33 -9.69 25.84
C PHE A 23 -5.71 -10.46 24.57
N PRO A 24 -6.42 -11.61 24.62
CA PRO A 24 -6.79 -12.33 23.41
C PRO A 24 -7.64 -11.51 22.45
N GLN A 25 -8.59 -10.74 22.96
CA GLN A 25 -9.47 -9.89 22.15
C GLN A 25 -8.72 -8.70 21.56
N MET A 26 -7.87 -8.06 22.34
CA MET A 26 -7.04 -6.94 21.89
C MET A 26 -6.02 -7.39 20.83
N LEU A 27 -5.41 -8.56 21.02
CA LEU A 27 -4.51 -9.16 20.03
C LEU A 27 -5.22 -9.44 18.71
N ARG A 28 -6.42 -10.02 18.77
CA ARG A 28 -7.25 -10.26 17.60
C ARG A 28 -7.59 -8.96 16.85
N GLN A 29 -7.97 -7.91 17.59
CA GLN A 29 -8.23 -6.59 17.02
C GLN A 29 -6.98 -6.00 16.39
N ALA A 30 -5.84 -6.09 17.06
CA ALA A 30 -4.57 -5.60 16.54
C ALA A 30 -4.23 -6.22 15.17
N PHE A 31 -4.37 -7.54 15.00
CA PHE A 31 -4.15 -8.19 13.70
C PHE A 31 -5.14 -7.74 12.63
N ARG A 32 -6.42 -7.59 12.98
CA ARG A 32 -7.45 -7.08 12.06
C ARG A 32 -7.11 -5.67 11.58
N GLU A 33 -6.74 -4.78 12.50
CA GLU A 33 -6.38 -3.41 12.18
C GLU A 33 -5.09 -3.33 11.34
N ALA A 34 -4.06 -4.10 11.71
CA ALA A 34 -2.79 -4.09 11.01
C ALA A 34 -2.90 -4.51 9.54
N THR A 35 -3.79 -5.46 9.23
CA THR A 35 -3.84 -6.13 7.92
C THR A 35 -4.99 -5.69 7.02
N SER A 36 -5.98 -4.94 7.54
CA SER A 36 -7.15 -4.47 6.78
C SER A 36 -6.91 -3.11 6.13
N GLY A 37 -7.54 -2.86 4.99
CA GLY A 37 -7.44 -1.59 4.27
C GLY A 37 -5.99 -1.19 3.97
N ALA A 38 -5.61 0.05 4.24
CA ALA A 38 -4.21 0.47 4.23
C ALA A 38 -3.49 -0.18 5.43
N THR A 39 -2.66 -1.18 5.14
CA THR A 39 -1.92 -1.92 6.18
C THR A 39 -0.89 -1.02 6.85
N ALA A 40 -0.84 -1.05 8.19
CA ALA A 40 0.06 -0.21 8.97
C ALA A 40 0.39 -0.86 10.32
N PRO A 41 1.44 -0.40 11.02
CA PRO A 41 1.80 -0.91 12.34
C PRO A 41 0.70 -0.64 13.36
N VAL A 42 0.63 -1.50 14.36
CA VAL A 42 -0.26 -1.39 15.52
C VAL A 42 0.55 -1.57 16.80
N HIS A 43 0.04 -1.04 17.88
CA HIS A 43 0.70 -1.10 19.19
C HIS A 43 -0.28 -1.62 20.25
N LEU A 44 0.19 -2.54 21.09
CA LEU A 44 -0.49 -2.93 22.32
C LEU A 44 0.40 -2.61 23.50
N ASP A 45 -0.11 -1.79 24.40
CA ASP A 45 0.54 -1.47 25.68
C ASP A 45 -0.05 -2.38 26.76
N LEU A 46 0.81 -3.10 27.46
CA LEU A 46 0.42 -3.96 28.56
C LEU A 46 0.77 -3.26 29.88
N GLN A 47 -0.24 -2.94 30.66
CA GLN A 47 -0.04 -2.29 31.95
C GLN A 47 0.65 -3.21 32.95
N GLY A 48 1.49 -2.63 33.74
CA GLY A 48 2.16 -3.29 34.87
C GLY A 48 3.56 -2.74 35.10
N ILE A 49 4.03 -2.84 36.36
CA ILE A 49 5.44 -2.64 36.67
C ILE A 49 6.17 -3.92 36.32
N SER A 50 7.15 -3.84 35.43
CA SER A 50 7.93 -5.01 34.98
C SER A 50 7.06 -6.11 34.35
N ALA A 51 5.99 -5.74 33.66
CA ALA A 51 5.01 -6.65 33.07
C ALA A 51 4.24 -7.51 34.10
N ASN A 52 4.07 -7.05 35.30
CA ASN A 52 3.42 -7.78 36.41
C ASN A 52 2.00 -8.27 36.05
N VAL A 53 1.24 -7.54 35.24
CA VAL A 53 -0.10 -7.96 34.79
C VAL A 53 -0.05 -9.34 34.14
N ILE A 54 0.99 -9.64 33.37
CA ILE A 54 1.17 -10.94 32.72
C ILE A 54 1.87 -11.94 33.64
N MET A 55 2.77 -11.50 34.49
CA MET A 55 3.54 -12.39 35.36
C MET A 55 2.74 -12.87 36.59
N GLU A 56 1.73 -12.14 37.01
CA GLU A 56 0.94 -12.44 38.21
C GLU A 56 -0.46 -12.99 37.92
N SER A 57 -0.87 -13.00 36.63
CA SER A 57 -2.17 -13.50 36.23
C SER A 57 -2.02 -14.69 35.28
N GLU A 58 -2.60 -15.83 35.64
CA GLU A 58 -2.81 -16.94 34.74
C GLU A 58 -4.22 -16.83 34.17
N ALA A 59 -4.34 -16.75 32.84
CA ALA A 59 -5.60 -16.88 32.15
C ALA A 59 -5.49 -18.02 31.15
N ASP A 60 -6.55 -18.82 31.02
CA ASP A 60 -6.69 -19.76 29.93
C ASP A 60 -6.96 -18.96 28.65
N LEU A 61 -5.89 -18.61 27.96
CA LEU A 61 -5.94 -17.74 26.79
C LEU A 61 -6.23 -18.56 25.54
N GLU A 62 -7.48 -18.73 25.19
CA GLU A 62 -7.83 -19.20 23.85
C GLU A 62 -7.49 -18.11 22.82
N VAL A 63 -6.31 -18.20 22.22
CA VAL A 63 -5.93 -17.32 21.11
C VAL A 63 -6.62 -17.79 19.84
N LYS A 64 -7.68 -17.07 19.43
CA LYS A 64 -8.36 -17.31 18.16
C LYS A 64 -7.61 -16.62 17.02
N ALA A 65 -6.77 -17.38 16.31
CA ALA A 65 -6.13 -16.91 15.09
C ALA A 65 -7.13 -16.95 13.92
N GLU A 66 -7.36 -15.81 13.30
CA GLU A 66 -8.18 -15.71 12.09
C GLU A 66 -7.25 -15.74 10.86
N ALA A 67 -7.23 -16.86 10.14
CA ALA A 67 -6.34 -17.08 8.99
C ALA A 67 -6.39 -15.95 7.95
N GLN A 68 -7.52 -15.29 7.80
CA GLN A 68 -7.71 -14.14 6.91
C GLN A 68 -6.79 -12.96 7.28
N PHE A 69 -6.64 -12.68 8.58
CA PHE A 69 -5.86 -11.55 9.07
C PHE A 69 -4.39 -11.88 9.34
N THR A 70 -3.93 -13.09 8.99
CA THR A 70 -2.51 -13.44 8.98
C THR A 70 -1.82 -13.08 7.66
N LYS A 71 -2.60 -12.64 6.66
CA LYS A 71 -2.11 -12.23 5.33
C LYS A 71 -2.25 -10.73 5.14
N ARG A 72 -1.39 -10.17 4.30
CA ARG A 72 -1.40 -8.75 3.94
C ARG A 72 -1.53 -8.60 2.41
N PRO A 73 -2.58 -7.93 1.93
CA PRO A 73 -3.75 -7.45 2.66
C PRO A 73 -4.72 -8.58 3.05
N ALA A 74 -5.50 -8.36 4.11
CA ALA A 74 -6.51 -9.32 4.56
C ALA A 74 -7.67 -9.48 3.57
N PHE A 75 -7.99 -8.42 2.83
CA PHE A 75 -9.06 -8.39 1.84
C PHE A 75 -8.51 -7.93 0.49
N ARG A 76 -8.99 -8.58 -0.56
CA ARG A 76 -8.73 -8.21 -1.96
C ARG A 76 -10.08 -8.08 -2.67
N PRO A 77 -10.79 -6.93 -2.50
CA PRO A 77 -12.07 -6.73 -3.17
C PRO A 77 -11.87 -6.67 -4.68
N GLU A 78 -12.76 -7.31 -5.41
CA GLU A 78 -12.78 -7.21 -6.86
C GLU A 78 -13.26 -5.80 -7.28
N PRO A 79 -12.65 -5.19 -8.31
CA PRO A 79 -13.13 -3.94 -8.86
C PRO A 79 -14.45 -4.15 -9.61
N SER A 80 -15.29 -3.11 -9.68
CA SER A 80 -16.49 -3.16 -10.53
C SER A 80 -16.10 -3.41 -12.00
N PRO A 81 -16.74 -4.38 -12.68
CA PRO A 81 -16.49 -4.63 -14.12
C PRO A 81 -16.68 -3.39 -14.98
N GLU A 82 -17.60 -2.50 -14.63
CA GLU A 82 -17.83 -1.23 -15.32
C GLU A 82 -16.62 -0.32 -15.27
N TYR A 83 -16.00 -0.16 -14.08
CA TYR A 83 -14.80 0.66 -13.92
C TYR A 83 -13.58 0.04 -14.60
N VAL A 84 -13.46 -1.29 -14.57
CA VAL A 84 -12.40 -1.99 -15.33
C VAL A 84 -12.56 -1.72 -16.83
N ALA A 85 -13.77 -1.84 -17.35
CA ALA A 85 -14.04 -1.56 -18.76
C ALA A 85 -13.79 -0.07 -19.12
N ALA A 86 -14.10 0.86 -18.21
CA ALA A 86 -13.83 2.29 -18.41
C ALA A 86 -12.31 2.56 -18.43
N ALA A 87 -11.55 1.97 -17.52
CA ALA A 87 -10.09 2.07 -17.48
C ALA A 87 -9.45 1.50 -18.74
N ALA A 88 -9.91 0.32 -19.18
CA ALA A 88 -9.43 -0.31 -20.42
C ALA A 88 -9.69 0.57 -21.66
N ARG A 89 -10.88 1.17 -21.77
CA ARG A 89 -11.19 2.11 -22.86
C ARG A 89 -10.32 3.37 -22.79
N ALA A 90 -10.09 3.90 -21.61
CA ALA A 90 -9.24 5.06 -21.41
C ALA A 90 -7.80 4.79 -21.87
N LEU A 91 -7.23 3.64 -21.48
CA LEU A 91 -5.90 3.19 -21.91
C LEU A 91 -5.83 2.99 -23.43
N ALA A 92 -6.82 2.32 -24.02
CA ALA A 92 -6.86 2.07 -25.45
C ALA A 92 -6.98 3.35 -26.31
N SER A 93 -7.50 4.44 -25.74
CA SER A 93 -7.66 5.74 -26.41
C SER A 93 -6.52 6.71 -26.16
N ALA A 94 -5.59 6.39 -25.28
CA ALA A 94 -4.45 7.24 -24.96
C ALA A 94 -3.34 7.09 -26.01
N GLU A 95 -2.67 8.20 -26.33
CA GLU A 95 -1.54 8.20 -27.25
C GLU A 95 -0.21 7.96 -26.54
N ARG A 96 -0.10 8.44 -25.31
CA ARG A 96 1.10 8.34 -24.47
C ARG A 96 0.75 7.96 -23.04
N PRO A 97 0.14 6.77 -22.83
CA PRO A 97 -0.17 6.30 -21.48
C PRO A 97 1.09 5.91 -20.72
N ILE A 98 1.05 6.01 -19.40
CA ILE A 98 2.09 5.49 -18.50
C ILE A 98 1.44 4.80 -17.29
N ILE A 99 2.05 3.71 -16.84
CA ILE A 99 1.70 3.07 -15.56
C ILE A 99 2.62 3.60 -14.47
N VAL A 100 2.04 3.99 -13.34
CA VAL A 100 2.78 4.30 -12.11
C VAL A 100 2.40 3.27 -11.05
N ALA A 101 3.27 2.27 -10.88
CA ALA A 101 3.08 1.20 -9.91
C ALA A 101 3.48 1.65 -8.50
N GLY A 102 2.61 1.46 -7.53
CA GLY A 102 2.84 1.76 -6.12
C GLY A 102 3.00 0.51 -5.25
N GLY A 103 3.26 0.70 -3.96
CA GLY A 103 3.50 -0.38 -2.99
C GLY A 103 2.36 -1.39 -2.86
N GLY A 104 1.14 -1.03 -3.27
CA GLY A 104 0.00 -1.94 -3.34
C GLY A 104 0.20 -3.09 -4.33
N VAL A 105 0.94 -2.87 -5.43
CA VAL A 105 1.31 -3.93 -6.37
C VAL A 105 2.16 -4.99 -5.68
N THR A 106 3.18 -4.54 -4.95
CA THR A 106 4.06 -5.45 -4.18
C THR A 106 3.29 -6.17 -3.08
N ALA A 107 2.44 -5.44 -2.34
CA ALA A 107 1.64 -6.02 -1.26
C ALA A 107 0.61 -7.04 -1.76
N SER A 108 0.14 -6.88 -2.99
CA SER A 108 -0.81 -7.79 -3.65
C SER A 108 -0.13 -8.89 -4.47
N GLU A 109 1.21 -8.89 -4.56
CA GLU A 109 1.98 -9.82 -5.38
C GLU A 109 1.55 -9.80 -6.87
N ALA A 110 1.17 -8.60 -7.38
CA ALA A 110 0.61 -8.40 -8.71
C ALA A 110 1.64 -7.87 -9.73
N GLN A 111 2.94 -8.17 -9.52
CA GLN A 111 4.01 -7.69 -10.39
C GLN A 111 3.91 -8.28 -11.80
N ALA A 112 3.57 -9.57 -11.90
CA ALA A 112 3.46 -10.28 -13.16
C ALA A 112 2.34 -9.69 -14.04
N GLU A 113 1.20 -9.38 -13.44
CA GLU A 113 0.05 -8.80 -14.12
C GLU A 113 0.33 -7.38 -14.63
N VAL A 114 1.10 -6.59 -13.84
CA VAL A 114 1.53 -5.25 -14.27
C VAL A 114 2.49 -5.34 -15.46
N VAL A 115 3.44 -6.27 -15.45
CA VAL A 115 4.37 -6.48 -16.56
C VAL A 115 3.62 -6.97 -17.79
N GLU A 116 2.72 -7.95 -17.66
CA GLU A 116 1.89 -8.45 -18.77
C GLU A 116 1.06 -7.33 -19.41
N LEU A 117 0.41 -6.50 -18.59
CA LEU A 117 -0.36 -5.35 -19.08
C LEU A 117 0.53 -4.36 -19.85
N ALA A 118 1.70 -4.05 -19.29
CA ALA A 118 2.65 -3.13 -19.88
C ALA A 118 3.16 -3.64 -21.23
N GLU A 119 3.54 -4.92 -21.32
CA GLU A 119 4.02 -5.55 -22.56
C GLU A 119 2.93 -5.61 -23.61
N LYS A 120 1.73 -6.05 -23.22
CA LYS A 120 0.58 -6.20 -24.14
C LYS A 120 0.19 -4.89 -24.82
N LEU A 121 0.29 -3.77 -24.11
CA LEU A 121 -0.08 -2.46 -24.62
C LEU A 121 1.13 -1.57 -24.95
N SER A 122 2.37 -2.06 -24.75
CA SER A 122 3.61 -1.31 -24.94
C SER A 122 3.65 -0.01 -24.11
N ILE A 123 3.15 -0.07 -22.88
CA ILE A 123 3.07 1.08 -21.98
C ILE A 123 4.28 1.14 -21.05
N PRO A 124 4.99 2.28 -20.94
CA PRO A 124 6.08 2.46 -19.98
C PRO A 124 5.58 2.32 -18.52
N VAL A 125 6.45 1.77 -17.65
CA VAL A 125 6.17 1.58 -16.23
C VAL A 125 7.16 2.39 -15.40
N ALA A 126 6.64 3.33 -14.63
CA ALA A 126 7.33 3.97 -13.52
C ALA A 126 6.94 3.29 -12.20
N THR A 127 7.87 3.22 -11.25
CA THR A 127 7.63 2.58 -9.95
C THR A 127 7.86 3.55 -8.82
N ALA A 128 6.90 3.71 -7.91
CA ALA A 128 7.16 4.42 -6.66
C ALA A 128 8.26 3.70 -5.86
N LEU A 129 8.88 4.39 -4.90
CA LEU A 129 9.98 3.81 -4.09
C LEU A 129 9.61 2.46 -3.47
N ASN A 130 8.38 2.34 -2.95
CA ASN A 130 7.86 1.11 -2.31
C ASN A 130 7.47 0.02 -3.32
N ALA A 131 7.50 0.33 -4.61
CA ALA A 131 7.16 -0.60 -5.70
C ALA A 131 8.38 -0.92 -6.57
N LYS A 132 9.57 -0.46 -6.17
CA LYS A 132 10.80 -0.78 -6.88
C LYS A 132 10.97 -2.30 -6.99
N GLY A 133 11.22 -2.79 -8.21
CA GLY A 133 11.24 -4.22 -8.52
C GLY A 133 9.91 -4.78 -9.05
N THR A 134 8.86 -3.99 -9.18
CA THR A 134 7.61 -4.40 -9.86
C THR A 134 7.87 -4.82 -11.30
N ILE A 135 8.74 -4.10 -11.98
CA ILE A 135 9.27 -4.45 -13.30
C ILE A 135 10.80 -4.53 -13.20
N PRO A 136 11.48 -5.48 -13.86
CA PRO A 136 12.94 -5.52 -13.90
C PRO A 136 13.51 -4.20 -14.42
N GLU A 137 14.53 -3.65 -13.76
CA GLU A 137 15.07 -2.32 -14.13
C GLU A 137 15.76 -2.29 -15.49
N ASN A 138 16.15 -3.45 -16.02
CA ASN A 138 16.68 -3.61 -17.37
C ASN A 138 15.59 -3.91 -18.44
N HIS A 139 14.31 -3.91 -18.04
CA HIS A 139 13.21 -4.10 -18.99
C HIS A 139 13.06 -2.87 -19.89
N ALA A 140 12.75 -3.08 -21.16
CA ALA A 140 12.64 -2.00 -22.17
C ALA A 140 11.58 -0.94 -21.82
N LEU A 141 10.54 -1.33 -21.08
CA LEU A 141 9.45 -0.44 -20.64
C LEU A 141 9.70 0.17 -19.25
N ALA A 142 10.78 -0.17 -18.54
CA ALA A 142 11.07 0.38 -17.23
C ALA A 142 11.66 1.79 -17.34
N VAL A 143 10.97 2.80 -16.80
CA VAL A 143 11.46 4.20 -16.82
C VAL A 143 12.05 4.66 -15.49
N GLY A 144 11.95 3.84 -14.45
CA GLY A 144 12.50 4.10 -13.12
C GLY A 144 11.52 4.76 -12.16
N VAL A 145 12.05 5.44 -11.15
CA VAL A 145 11.25 6.04 -10.06
C VAL A 145 10.89 7.49 -10.41
N PRO A 146 9.60 7.86 -10.41
CA PRO A 146 9.15 9.24 -10.56
C PRO A 146 9.07 9.94 -9.20
N GLY A 147 8.94 11.26 -9.21
CA GLY A 147 8.71 12.07 -8.04
C GLY A 147 9.95 12.78 -7.52
N THR A 148 9.98 13.09 -6.22
CA THR A 148 11.03 13.90 -5.60
C THR A 148 12.40 13.20 -5.59
N TYR A 149 12.43 11.88 -5.35
CA TYR A 149 13.67 11.07 -5.35
C TYR A 149 13.78 10.25 -6.64
N SER A 150 13.83 10.94 -7.77
CA SER A 150 13.55 10.34 -9.06
C SER A 150 14.75 10.31 -10.02
N ARG A 151 14.53 9.63 -11.13
CA ARG A 151 15.29 9.84 -12.36
C ARG A 151 14.58 10.89 -13.22
N ALA A 152 15.32 11.81 -13.82
CA ALA A 152 14.77 12.83 -14.70
C ALA A 152 13.94 12.22 -15.87
N CYS A 153 14.36 11.06 -16.39
CA CYS A 153 13.62 10.34 -17.43
C CYS A 153 12.24 9.86 -16.96
N ALA A 154 12.11 9.39 -15.72
CA ALA A 154 10.85 8.96 -15.16
C ALA A 154 9.88 10.14 -14.95
N ASN A 155 10.37 11.25 -14.39
CA ASN A 155 9.57 12.46 -14.24
C ASN A 155 9.11 13.01 -15.60
N ARG A 156 10.00 13.01 -16.57
CA ARG A 156 9.68 13.44 -17.92
C ARG A 156 8.60 12.55 -18.56
N ALA A 157 8.73 11.23 -18.43
CA ALA A 157 7.74 10.29 -18.98
C ALA A 157 6.35 10.49 -18.34
N VAL A 158 6.28 10.70 -17.01
CA VAL A 158 5.01 11.00 -16.33
C VAL A 158 4.46 12.38 -16.72
N TYR A 159 5.32 13.38 -16.86
CA TYR A 159 4.90 14.74 -17.24
C TYR A 159 4.34 14.81 -18.67
N GLU A 160 4.96 14.09 -19.63
CA GLU A 160 4.57 14.09 -21.04
C GLU A 160 3.41 13.14 -21.35
N ALA A 161 2.95 12.34 -20.37
CA ALA A 161 1.85 11.41 -20.55
C ALA A 161 0.50 12.14 -20.74
N ASP A 162 -0.36 11.59 -21.58
CA ASP A 162 -1.75 12.05 -21.74
C ASP A 162 -2.72 11.26 -20.84
N LEU A 163 -2.25 10.12 -20.31
CA LEU A 163 -2.95 9.32 -19.33
C LEU A 163 -1.95 8.66 -18.37
N VAL A 164 -2.20 8.79 -17.07
CA VAL A 164 -1.47 8.07 -16.03
C VAL A 164 -2.40 7.07 -15.36
N LEU A 165 -2.04 5.78 -15.41
CA LEU A 165 -2.68 4.73 -14.64
C LEU A 165 -1.87 4.48 -13.36
N PHE A 166 -2.42 4.90 -12.23
CA PHE A 166 -1.86 4.58 -10.91
C PHE A 166 -2.38 3.22 -10.44
N ILE A 167 -1.49 2.27 -10.16
CA ILE A 167 -1.83 0.94 -9.64
C ILE A 167 -1.24 0.78 -8.25
N GLY A 168 -2.09 0.64 -7.23
CA GLY A 168 -1.65 0.44 -5.85
C GLY A 168 -0.78 1.58 -5.29
N SER A 169 -1.01 2.80 -5.76
CA SER A 169 -0.28 4.01 -5.35
C SER A 169 -1.17 4.94 -4.53
N HIS A 170 -0.59 5.58 -3.51
CA HIS A 170 -1.26 6.65 -2.75
C HIS A 170 -1.29 8.00 -3.48
N THR A 171 -0.68 8.12 -4.65
CA THR A 171 -0.64 9.37 -5.44
C THR A 171 -0.24 10.62 -4.62
N GLY A 172 0.63 10.44 -3.62
CA GLY A 172 1.05 11.55 -2.73
C GLY A 172 2.09 12.47 -3.35
N SER A 173 2.40 13.58 -2.66
CA SER A 173 3.34 14.62 -3.09
C SER A 173 4.70 14.08 -3.49
N GLN A 174 5.17 13.02 -2.84
CA GLN A 174 6.48 12.42 -3.15
C GLN A 174 6.55 11.82 -4.56
N VAL A 175 5.50 11.11 -5.02
CA VAL A 175 5.47 10.46 -6.35
C VAL A 175 5.09 11.44 -7.45
N THR A 176 4.46 12.56 -7.08
CA THR A 176 3.97 13.59 -8.00
C THR A 176 4.84 14.85 -8.01
N THR A 177 5.97 14.87 -7.33
CA THR A 177 6.82 16.06 -7.16
C THR A 177 5.97 17.25 -6.72
N GLU A 178 5.34 17.13 -5.56
CA GLU A 178 4.43 18.15 -5.01
C GLU A 178 3.30 18.56 -5.99
N TRP A 179 2.75 17.56 -6.69
CA TRP A 179 1.65 17.72 -7.66
C TRP A 179 2.03 18.51 -8.93
N THR A 180 3.33 18.59 -9.25
CA THR A 180 3.79 19.19 -10.52
C THR A 180 3.77 18.20 -11.68
N ILE A 181 3.74 16.90 -11.38
CA ILE A 181 3.56 15.81 -12.36
C ILE A 181 2.42 14.88 -11.90
N PRO A 182 1.63 14.34 -12.85
CA PRO A 182 1.62 14.64 -14.30
C PRO A 182 1.23 16.08 -14.59
N ALA A 183 1.38 16.51 -15.85
CA ALA A 183 0.99 17.85 -16.30
C ALA A 183 -0.49 18.12 -16.06
N ALA A 184 -0.85 19.39 -15.86
CA ALA A 184 -2.24 19.79 -15.69
C ALA A 184 -3.08 19.37 -16.93
N GLY A 185 -4.24 18.75 -16.65
CA GLY A 185 -5.14 18.23 -17.70
C GLY A 185 -4.86 16.79 -18.14
N THR A 186 -3.79 16.17 -17.66
CA THR A 186 -3.55 14.72 -17.88
C THR A 186 -4.69 13.89 -17.29
N ARG A 187 -5.20 12.92 -18.04
CA ARG A 187 -6.21 11.99 -17.52
C ARG A 187 -5.58 11.05 -16.50
N ILE A 188 -6.26 10.86 -15.38
CA ILE A 188 -5.82 9.97 -14.30
C ILE A 188 -6.81 8.84 -14.13
N VAL A 189 -6.30 7.62 -14.04
CA VAL A 189 -7.04 6.41 -13.67
C VAL A 189 -6.33 5.81 -12.46
N GLN A 190 -7.09 5.42 -11.41
CA GLN A 190 -6.56 4.84 -10.20
C GLN A 190 -7.40 3.64 -9.75
#